data_ec7e3870028f02e78c796940a8631f33
#
_entry.id   ec7e3870028f02e78c796940a8631f33
#
_cell.length_a   1.000
_cell.length_b   1.000
_cell.length_c   1.000
_cell.angle_alpha   90.00
_cell.angle_beta   90.00
_cell.angle_gamma   90.00
#
_symmetry.space_group_name_H-M   'P 1'
#
loop_
_entity.id
_entity.type
_entity.pdbx_description
1 polymer ?
#
loop_
_entity_poly.entity_id
_entity_poly.type
_entity_poly.pdbx_seq_one_letter_code
_entity_poly.pdbx_strand_id
1 'polypeptide(L)'
;LADKEIIELLSKVKNGLNLATPVFDGARDSDIKKILEAVGLDNSGQVTLVDGRTGEVFNRKVTVGYIYMLKLHHLVDDKIHARSIGPYSLVTQQPLGGKAQFGGQRFGEMEVWALEAYGAAYTLQEILTVKSDDVAGRTKVYETIIRGEDVFQSGTPESFNVLIKEIRSLGLNIELSNLN
;
A
#
# COMPACT_ATOMS: atom_id res chain seq x y z
N LEU A 1 39.22 42.86 -2.24
CA LEU A 1 38.33 42.81 -3.41
C LEU A 1 37.98 44.24 -3.83
N ALA A 2 38.08 44.53 -5.12
CA ALA A 2 37.64 45.83 -5.63
C ALA A 2 36.11 45.92 -5.63
N ASP A 3 35.54 47.13 -5.46
CA ASP A 3 34.07 47.31 -5.38
C ASP A 3 33.32 46.67 -6.55
N LYS A 4 33.90 46.64 -7.74
CA LYS A 4 33.33 45.97 -8.92
C LYS A 4 33.23 44.46 -8.76
N GLU A 5 34.24 43.83 -8.15
CA GLU A 5 34.25 42.37 -7.90
C GLU A 5 33.23 41.98 -6.83
N ILE A 6 33.03 42.85 -5.83
CA ILE A 6 32.00 42.68 -4.78
C ILE A 6 30.60 42.75 -5.38
N ILE A 7 30.35 43.74 -6.25
CA ILE A 7 29.05 43.89 -6.92
C ILE A 7 28.74 42.69 -7.83
N GLU A 8 29.75 42.22 -8.57
CA GLU A 8 29.59 41.03 -9.42
C GLU A 8 29.31 39.77 -8.58
N LEU A 9 30.02 39.60 -7.46
CA LEU A 9 29.79 38.47 -6.53
C LEU A 9 28.41 38.54 -5.91
N LEU A 10 27.97 39.70 -5.44
CA LEU A 10 26.62 39.92 -4.91
C LEU A 10 25.55 39.63 -5.93
N SER A 11 25.77 39.98 -7.21
CA SER A 11 24.82 39.67 -8.27
C SER A 11 24.64 38.16 -8.50
N LYS A 12 25.74 37.39 -8.36
CA LYS A 12 25.72 35.91 -8.48
C LYS A 12 25.06 35.23 -7.28
N VAL A 13 25.12 35.84 -6.09
CA VAL A 13 24.58 35.29 -4.84
C VAL A 13 23.14 35.76 -4.57
N LYS A 14 22.61 36.64 -5.41
CA LYS A 14 21.25 37.22 -5.25
C LYS A 14 20.16 36.19 -4.99
N ASN A 15 20.26 34.98 -5.57
CA ASN A 15 19.28 33.90 -5.46
C ASN A 15 19.66 32.87 -4.37
N GLY A 16 20.65 33.17 -3.54
CA GLY A 16 21.19 32.28 -2.52
C GLY A 16 22.53 31.65 -2.90
N LEU A 17 23.21 31.11 -1.92
CA LEU A 17 24.51 30.45 -2.07
C LEU A 17 24.33 28.94 -2.10
N ASN A 18 24.71 28.33 -3.21
CA ASN A 18 24.71 26.89 -3.32
C ASN A 18 25.96 26.31 -2.66
N LEU A 19 25.76 25.50 -1.62
CA LEU A 19 26.83 24.82 -0.91
C LEU A 19 26.86 23.35 -1.35
N ALA A 20 28.05 22.83 -1.64
CA ALA A 20 28.27 21.42 -1.91
C ALA A 20 28.95 20.78 -0.70
N THR A 21 28.33 19.71 -0.17
CA THR A 21 28.94 18.92 0.91
C THR A 21 29.11 17.48 0.45
N PRO A 22 30.14 16.74 0.89
CA PRO A 22 30.27 15.31 0.66
C PRO A 22 29.06 14.56 1.25
N VAL A 23 28.70 13.40 0.65
CA VAL A 23 27.50 12.65 1.02
C VAL A 23 27.49 12.19 2.48
N PHE A 24 28.67 11.80 3.01
CA PHE A 24 28.83 11.31 4.39
C PHE A 24 29.56 12.28 5.33
N ASP A 25 29.90 13.45 4.86
CA ASP A 25 30.56 14.51 5.66
C ASP A 25 29.83 15.83 5.42
N GLY A 26 28.56 15.85 5.79
CA GLY A 26 27.67 17.01 5.69
C GLY A 26 27.95 18.06 6.76
N ALA A 27 27.21 19.17 6.72
CA ALA A 27 27.28 20.21 7.72
C ALA A 27 26.93 19.67 9.11
N ARG A 28 27.74 20.00 10.10
CA ARG A 28 27.52 19.66 11.50
C ARG A 28 26.52 20.64 12.14
N ASP A 29 25.86 20.22 13.19
CA ASP A 29 24.88 21.02 13.92
C ASP A 29 25.48 22.37 14.40
N SER A 30 26.75 22.35 14.83
CA SER A 30 27.50 23.54 15.20
C SER A 30 27.69 24.56 14.06
N ASP A 31 27.85 24.07 12.83
CA ASP A 31 28.06 24.90 11.65
C ASP A 31 26.75 25.54 11.20
N ILE A 32 25.65 24.78 11.27
CA ILE A 32 24.31 25.28 10.99
C ILE A 32 23.94 26.38 11.99
N LYS A 33 24.19 26.20 13.29
CA LYS A 33 23.92 27.20 14.32
C LYS A 33 24.71 28.51 14.08
N LYS A 34 25.98 28.41 13.75
CA LYS A 34 26.80 29.58 13.41
C LYS A 34 26.29 30.35 12.20
N ILE A 35 25.82 29.63 11.17
CA ILE A 35 25.22 30.24 9.96
C ILE A 35 23.91 30.94 10.31
N LEU A 36 23.04 30.32 11.10
CA LEU A 36 21.78 30.92 11.54
C LEU A 36 22.04 32.18 12.37
N GLU A 37 22.99 32.14 13.29
CA GLU A 37 23.39 33.27 14.10
C GLU A 37 23.98 34.41 13.27
N ALA A 38 24.84 34.11 12.28
CA ALA A 38 25.40 35.08 11.35
C ALA A 38 24.36 35.83 10.52
N VAL A 39 23.20 35.17 10.23
CA VAL A 39 22.09 35.77 9.50
C VAL A 39 21.07 36.45 10.43
N GLY A 40 21.29 36.37 11.75
CA GLY A 40 20.37 36.94 12.76
C GLY A 40 19.09 36.16 13.00
N LEU A 41 19.09 34.87 12.67
CA LEU A 41 18.00 33.93 12.95
C LEU A 41 18.22 33.21 14.29
N ASP A 42 17.13 32.72 14.88
CA ASP A 42 17.20 31.88 16.08
C ASP A 42 17.96 30.57 15.78
N ASN A 43 18.88 30.22 16.68
CA ASN A 43 19.65 28.97 16.57
C ASN A 43 18.82 27.68 16.48
N SER A 44 17.55 27.73 16.91
CA SER A 44 16.60 26.65 16.77
C SER A 44 16.02 26.52 15.34
N GLY A 45 16.20 27.53 14.48
CA GLY A 45 15.55 27.60 13.16
C GLY A 45 14.03 27.75 13.22
N GLN A 46 13.49 28.08 14.39
CA GLN A 46 12.05 28.22 14.60
C GLN A 46 11.65 29.69 14.63
N VAL A 47 10.51 29.98 14.02
CA VAL A 47 9.91 31.32 14.01
C VAL A 47 8.45 31.26 14.49
N THR A 48 7.98 32.41 15.00
CA THR A 48 6.58 32.57 15.36
C THR A 48 5.78 32.84 14.09
N LEU A 49 4.82 31.98 13.79
CA LEU A 49 3.93 32.11 12.65
C LEU A 49 2.57 32.67 13.08
N VAL A 50 1.90 33.31 12.13
CA VAL A 50 0.54 33.84 12.25
C VAL A 50 -0.34 33.17 11.22
N ASP A 51 -1.53 32.72 11.59
CA ASP A 51 -2.52 32.23 10.64
C ASP A 51 -2.98 33.39 9.73
N GLY A 52 -2.75 33.28 8.45
CA GLY A 52 -3.11 34.30 7.45
C GLY A 52 -4.62 34.51 7.31
N ARG A 53 -5.46 33.59 7.79
CA ARG A 53 -6.93 33.70 7.74
C ARG A 53 -7.51 34.38 8.98
N THR A 54 -7.05 33.97 10.17
CA THR A 54 -7.62 34.43 11.45
C THR A 54 -6.82 35.58 12.06
N GLY A 55 -5.56 35.75 11.68
CA GLY A 55 -4.63 36.69 12.29
C GLY A 55 -4.09 36.25 13.64
N GLU A 56 -4.42 35.02 14.09
CA GLU A 56 -3.97 34.49 15.37
C GLU A 56 -2.55 33.93 15.27
N VAL A 57 -1.79 34.09 16.35
CA VAL A 57 -0.42 33.56 16.47
C VAL A 57 -0.49 32.08 16.86
N PHE A 58 0.34 31.26 16.22
CA PHE A 58 0.44 29.83 16.57
C PHE A 58 0.96 29.66 18.00
N ASN A 59 0.40 28.74 18.74
CA ASN A 59 0.75 28.43 20.13
C ASN A 59 2.20 27.97 20.32
N ARG A 60 2.86 27.53 19.25
CA ARG A 60 4.24 27.07 19.26
C ARG A 60 5.02 27.65 18.10
N LYS A 61 6.31 27.92 18.33
CA LYS A 61 7.23 28.25 17.24
C LYS A 61 7.32 27.08 16.27
N VAL A 62 7.41 27.38 14.98
CA VAL A 62 7.45 26.41 13.89
C VAL A 62 8.76 26.56 13.12
N THR A 63 9.38 25.45 12.76
CA THR A 63 10.55 25.44 11.89
C THR A 63 10.16 25.84 10.47
N VAL A 64 10.78 26.90 9.95
CA VAL A 64 10.53 27.41 8.60
C VAL A 64 11.84 27.41 7.82
N GLY A 65 11.82 26.87 6.61
CA GLY A 65 12.98 26.82 5.75
C GLY A 65 12.66 26.18 4.41
N TYR A 66 13.67 26.10 3.58
CA TYR A 66 13.59 25.38 2.32
C TYR A 66 13.94 23.91 2.52
N ILE A 67 13.13 23.02 1.97
CA ILE A 67 13.39 21.58 1.97
C ILE A 67 13.39 21.06 0.54
N TYR A 68 14.33 20.16 0.24
CA TYR A 68 14.37 19.46 -1.02
C TYR A 68 13.41 18.27 -0.97
N MET A 69 12.35 18.33 -1.75
CA MET A 69 11.35 17.26 -1.81
C MET A 69 11.47 16.46 -3.09
N LEU A 70 11.56 15.14 -2.94
CA LEU A 70 11.57 14.19 -4.04
C LEU A 70 10.25 13.41 -4.04
N LYS A 71 9.62 13.32 -5.21
CA LYS A 71 8.53 12.37 -5.44
C LYS A 71 9.13 11.09 -6.01
N LEU A 72 9.08 10.01 -5.25
CA LEU A 72 9.52 8.69 -5.70
C LEU A 72 8.54 8.10 -6.73
N HIS A 73 9.06 7.19 -7.58
CA HIS A 73 8.28 6.54 -8.63
C HIS A 73 7.34 5.43 -8.07
N HIS A 74 6.67 5.75 -6.95
CA HIS A 74 5.64 4.91 -6.35
C HIS A 74 4.26 5.45 -6.70
N LEU A 75 3.94 5.44 -8.00
CA LEU A 75 2.69 5.97 -8.51
C LEU A 75 1.52 5.03 -8.17
N VAL A 76 0.37 5.61 -7.88
CA VAL A 76 -0.85 4.84 -7.58
C VAL A 76 -1.29 3.99 -8.76
N ASP A 77 -1.12 4.48 -9.98
CA ASP A 77 -1.49 3.76 -11.21
C ASP A 77 -0.76 2.43 -11.37
N ASP A 78 0.49 2.35 -10.88
CA ASP A 78 1.27 1.11 -10.89
C ASP A 78 0.82 0.13 -9.81
N LYS A 79 0.15 0.59 -8.76
CA LYS A 79 -0.24 -0.20 -7.59
C LYS A 79 -1.71 -0.53 -7.54
N ILE A 80 -2.57 0.34 -8.07
CA ILE A 80 -4.01 0.10 -8.09
C ILE A 80 -4.33 -1.14 -8.93
N HIS A 81 -5.12 -2.04 -8.35
CA HIS A 81 -5.50 -3.28 -9.00
C HIS A 81 -6.88 -3.72 -8.54
N ALA A 82 -7.71 -4.19 -9.48
CA ALA A 82 -9.01 -4.78 -9.22
C ALA A 82 -9.23 -5.96 -10.16
N ARG A 83 -10.03 -6.91 -9.73
CA ARG A 83 -10.38 -8.10 -10.50
C ARG A 83 -11.84 -8.46 -10.29
N SER A 84 -12.53 -8.74 -11.39
CA SER A 84 -13.83 -9.45 -11.36
C SER A 84 -13.65 -10.91 -11.77
N ILE A 85 -13.18 -11.15 -12.99
CA ILE A 85 -12.87 -12.46 -13.55
C ILE A 85 -11.45 -12.40 -14.11
N GLY A 86 -10.72 -13.51 -14.05
CA GLY A 86 -9.36 -13.58 -14.59
C GLY A 86 -8.84 -15.01 -14.65
N PRO A 87 -7.56 -15.23 -14.96
CA PRO A 87 -6.98 -16.55 -15.07
C PRO A 87 -6.90 -17.27 -13.73
N TYR A 88 -6.97 -18.59 -13.80
CA TYR A 88 -6.91 -19.51 -12.66
C TYR A 88 -5.77 -20.51 -12.84
N SER A 89 -5.29 -21.07 -11.72
CA SER A 89 -4.34 -22.18 -11.73
C SER A 89 -4.98 -23.43 -12.33
N LEU A 90 -4.22 -24.20 -13.10
CA LEU A 90 -4.73 -25.42 -13.73
C LEU A 90 -5.03 -26.54 -12.73
N VAL A 91 -4.22 -26.69 -11.69
CA VAL A 91 -4.36 -27.79 -10.72
C VAL A 91 -5.35 -27.45 -9.63
N THR A 92 -5.17 -26.35 -8.94
CA THR A 92 -5.99 -25.98 -7.77
C THR A 92 -7.22 -25.17 -8.13
N GLN A 93 -7.33 -24.69 -9.36
CA GLN A 93 -8.42 -23.81 -9.81
C GLN A 93 -8.56 -22.51 -8.99
N GLN A 94 -7.51 -22.12 -8.29
CA GLN A 94 -7.46 -20.86 -7.54
C GLN A 94 -7.07 -19.70 -8.46
N PRO A 95 -7.52 -18.46 -8.16
CA PRO A 95 -7.07 -17.28 -8.88
C PRO A 95 -5.56 -17.14 -8.83
N LEU A 96 -4.93 -16.80 -9.96
CA LEU A 96 -3.51 -16.45 -9.99
C LEU A 96 -3.25 -15.19 -9.17
N GLY A 97 -2.02 -15.01 -8.68
CA GLY A 97 -1.58 -13.82 -7.97
C GLY A 97 -0.92 -12.80 -8.87
N GLY A 98 -0.83 -11.55 -8.40
CA GLY A 98 -0.08 -10.48 -9.04
C GLY A 98 -0.88 -9.63 -10.04
N LYS A 99 -0.58 -8.33 -10.06
CA LYS A 99 -1.26 -7.34 -10.93
C LYS A 99 -1.01 -7.64 -12.42
N ALA A 100 0.21 -8.04 -12.78
CA ALA A 100 0.58 -8.31 -14.19
C ALA A 100 -0.22 -9.46 -14.80
N GLN A 101 -0.67 -10.41 -14.00
CA GLN A 101 -1.45 -11.56 -14.41
C GLN A 101 -2.96 -11.37 -14.23
N PHE A 102 -3.38 -10.15 -13.92
CA PHE A 102 -4.77 -9.86 -13.55
C PHE A 102 -5.26 -10.79 -12.43
N GLY A 103 -4.40 -10.99 -11.43
CA GLY A 103 -4.59 -11.93 -10.34
C GLY A 103 -5.43 -11.38 -9.20
N GLY A 104 -5.84 -12.28 -8.30
CA GLY A 104 -6.56 -11.93 -7.07
C GLY A 104 -5.62 -11.61 -5.91
N GLN A 105 -6.22 -11.11 -4.83
CA GLN A 105 -5.52 -10.89 -3.57
C GLN A 105 -5.45 -12.21 -2.77
N ARG A 106 -4.38 -12.35 -1.99
CA ARG A 106 -4.25 -13.48 -1.07
C ARG A 106 -5.07 -13.24 0.19
N PHE A 107 -6.00 -14.12 0.47
CA PHE A 107 -6.70 -14.17 1.74
C PHE A 107 -6.01 -15.20 2.64
N GLY A 108 -5.13 -14.74 3.53
CA GLY A 108 -4.30 -15.60 4.36
C GLY A 108 -5.00 -16.10 5.61
N GLU A 109 -4.29 -16.89 6.42
CA GLU A 109 -4.80 -17.49 7.64
C GLU A 109 -5.24 -16.43 8.67
N MET A 110 -4.46 -15.34 8.80
CA MET A 110 -4.81 -14.26 9.75
C MET A 110 -6.09 -13.52 9.35
N GLU A 111 -6.34 -13.33 8.06
CA GLU A 111 -7.56 -12.73 7.54
C GLU A 111 -8.79 -13.63 7.80
N VAL A 112 -8.60 -14.96 7.72
CA VAL A 112 -9.62 -15.95 8.12
C VAL A 112 -9.96 -15.81 9.59
N TRP A 113 -8.97 -15.74 10.47
CA TRP A 113 -9.19 -15.53 11.91
C TRP A 113 -9.96 -14.23 12.21
N ALA A 114 -9.70 -13.17 11.45
CA ALA A 114 -10.45 -11.92 11.60
C ALA A 114 -11.93 -12.09 11.30
N LEU A 115 -12.30 -12.83 10.25
CA LEU A 115 -13.70 -13.12 9.93
C LEU A 115 -14.35 -14.07 10.94
N GLU A 116 -13.60 -15.04 11.45
CA GLU A 116 -14.06 -15.92 12.53
C GLU A 116 -14.36 -15.13 13.80
N ALA A 117 -13.51 -14.17 14.16
CA ALA A 117 -13.72 -13.29 15.32
C ALA A 117 -14.99 -12.45 15.22
N TYR A 118 -15.36 -12.04 14.01
CA TYR A 118 -16.63 -11.35 13.74
C TYR A 118 -17.84 -12.29 13.67
N GLY A 119 -17.64 -13.61 13.58
CA GLY A 119 -18.69 -14.58 13.36
C GLY A 119 -19.34 -14.49 11.96
N ALA A 120 -18.62 -13.94 10.97
CA ALA A 120 -19.11 -13.74 9.61
C ALA A 120 -18.96 -15.03 8.76
N ALA A 121 -19.71 -16.09 9.11
CA ALA A 121 -19.57 -17.40 8.52
C ALA A 121 -19.90 -17.43 7.02
N TYR A 122 -20.98 -16.78 6.59
CA TYR A 122 -21.38 -16.74 5.18
C TYR A 122 -20.38 -16.00 4.31
N THR A 123 -19.83 -14.88 4.79
CA THR A 123 -18.79 -14.13 4.08
C THR A 123 -17.52 -14.98 3.93
N LEU A 124 -17.13 -15.68 4.99
CA LEU A 124 -15.99 -16.59 4.95
C LEU A 124 -16.20 -17.73 3.96
N GLN A 125 -17.37 -18.36 3.99
CA GLN A 125 -17.73 -19.42 3.05
C GLN A 125 -17.69 -18.93 1.60
N GLU A 126 -18.23 -17.76 1.31
CA GLU A 126 -18.20 -17.16 -0.03
C GLU A 126 -16.77 -16.93 -0.52
N ILE A 127 -15.89 -16.38 0.33
CA ILE A 127 -14.50 -16.12 -0.01
C ILE A 127 -13.73 -17.41 -0.29
N LEU A 128 -13.96 -18.46 0.51
CA LEU A 128 -13.26 -19.72 0.39
C LEU A 128 -13.77 -20.63 -0.76
N THR A 129 -14.98 -20.43 -1.24
CA THR A 129 -15.61 -21.28 -2.26
C THR A 129 -15.79 -20.57 -3.60
N VAL A 130 -16.85 -19.84 -3.78
CA VAL A 130 -17.25 -19.24 -5.07
C VAL A 130 -16.33 -18.15 -5.57
N LYS A 131 -15.67 -17.44 -4.68
CA LYS A 131 -14.66 -16.45 -5.03
C LYS A 131 -13.25 -17.05 -5.26
N SER A 132 -13.05 -18.33 -4.95
CA SER A 132 -11.76 -18.99 -5.03
C SER A 132 -11.78 -20.14 -6.04
N ASP A 133 -12.01 -21.36 -5.58
CA ASP A 133 -11.74 -22.60 -6.32
C ASP A 133 -12.97 -23.49 -6.60
N ASP A 134 -14.16 -23.06 -6.27
CA ASP A 134 -15.40 -23.76 -6.67
C ASP A 134 -15.76 -23.42 -8.12
N VAL A 135 -15.40 -24.30 -9.04
CA VAL A 135 -15.59 -24.11 -10.49
C VAL A 135 -17.06 -24.01 -10.87
N ALA A 136 -17.90 -24.89 -10.32
CA ALA A 136 -19.33 -24.90 -10.62
C ALA A 136 -20.07 -23.74 -9.95
N GLY A 137 -19.70 -23.42 -8.70
CA GLY A 137 -20.28 -22.32 -7.94
C GLY A 137 -20.02 -20.97 -8.55
N ARG A 138 -18.82 -20.74 -9.11
CA ARG A 138 -18.49 -19.47 -9.81
C ARG A 138 -19.49 -19.15 -10.93
N THR A 139 -19.78 -20.12 -11.79
CA THR A 139 -20.69 -19.92 -12.91
C THR A 139 -22.12 -19.67 -12.42
N LYS A 140 -22.58 -20.43 -11.45
CA LYS A 140 -23.91 -20.27 -10.87
C LYS A 140 -24.12 -18.91 -10.22
N VAL A 141 -23.12 -18.41 -9.50
CA VAL A 141 -23.19 -17.07 -8.86
C VAL A 141 -23.35 -15.96 -9.91
N TYR A 142 -22.62 -16.02 -11.02
CA TYR A 142 -22.82 -15.04 -12.08
C TYR A 142 -24.21 -15.13 -12.72
N GLU A 143 -24.74 -16.35 -12.90
CA GLU A 143 -26.12 -16.55 -13.38
C GLU A 143 -27.18 -15.97 -12.42
N THR A 144 -27.01 -16.21 -11.10
CA THR A 144 -27.93 -15.67 -10.08
C THR A 144 -27.87 -14.15 -10.00
N ILE A 145 -26.69 -13.54 -10.11
CA ILE A 145 -26.54 -12.08 -10.16
C ILE A 145 -27.25 -11.50 -11.39
N ILE A 146 -27.09 -12.14 -12.57
CA ILE A 146 -27.74 -11.68 -13.81
C ILE A 146 -29.27 -11.81 -13.70
N ARG A 147 -29.77 -12.85 -13.03
CA ARG A 147 -31.18 -13.04 -12.80
C ARG A 147 -31.78 -12.18 -11.69
N GLY A 148 -30.93 -11.55 -10.87
CA GLY A 148 -31.35 -10.76 -9.70
C GLY A 148 -31.83 -11.63 -8.53
N GLU A 149 -31.32 -12.86 -8.44
CA GLU A 149 -31.64 -13.80 -7.35
C GLU A 149 -30.55 -13.67 -6.25
N ASP A 150 -30.95 -13.78 -4.98
CA ASP A 150 -30.03 -13.60 -3.84
C ASP A 150 -29.50 -14.94 -3.28
N VAL A 151 -29.92 -16.08 -3.83
CA VAL A 151 -29.59 -17.41 -3.30
C VAL A 151 -28.43 -18.01 -4.09
N PHE A 152 -27.32 -18.29 -3.41
CA PHE A 152 -26.27 -19.11 -3.97
C PHE A 152 -26.03 -20.37 -3.14
N GLN A 153 -25.67 -21.45 -3.81
CA GLN A 153 -25.23 -22.69 -3.18
C GLN A 153 -23.76 -22.89 -3.45
N SER A 154 -22.96 -23.01 -2.37
CA SER A 154 -21.55 -23.34 -2.47
C SER A 154 -21.37 -24.82 -2.82
N GLY A 155 -20.46 -25.12 -3.70
CA GLY A 155 -20.00 -26.47 -4.00
C GLY A 155 -18.79 -26.88 -3.15
N THR A 156 -18.12 -27.96 -3.57
CA THR A 156 -16.89 -28.43 -2.95
C THR A 156 -15.68 -27.75 -3.60
N PRO A 157 -14.75 -27.20 -2.82
CA PRO A 157 -13.51 -26.60 -3.35
C PRO A 157 -12.68 -27.63 -4.14
N GLU A 158 -12.17 -27.25 -5.31
CA GLU A 158 -11.35 -28.16 -6.14
C GLU A 158 -10.02 -28.53 -5.47
N SER A 159 -9.45 -27.65 -4.68
CA SER A 159 -8.26 -27.96 -3.86
C SER A 159 -8.51 -29.12 -2.88
N PHE A 160 -9.72 -29.26 -2.35
CA PHE A 160 -10.11 -30.38 -1.50
C PHE A 160 -10.22 -31.68 -2.32
N ASN A 161 -10.75 -31.63 -3.53
CA ASN A 161 -10.80 -32.78 -4.43
C ASN A 161 -9.40 -33.27 -4.81
N VAL A 162 -8.46 -32.36 -5.05
CA VAL A 162 -7.05 -32.68 -5.28
C VAL A 162 -6.46 -33.39 -4.06
N LEU A 163 -6.68 -32.88 -2.85
CA LEU A 163 -6.21 -33.50 -1.61
C LEU A 163 -6.72 -34.91 -1.45
N ILE A 164 -8.02 -35.18 -1.70
CA ILE A 164 -8.62 -36.52 -1.63
C ILE A 164 -7.93 -37.45 -2.61
N LYS A 165 -7.69 -36.99 -3.85
CA LYS A 165 -7.02 -37.81 -4.87
C LYS A 165 -5.56 -38.11 -4.48
N GLU A 166 -4.85 -37.15 -3.92
CA GLU A 166 -3.48 -37.35 -3.43
C GLU A 166 -3.43 -38.37 -2.30
N ILE A 167 -4.36 -38.29 -1.33
CA ILE A 167 -4.43 -39.27 -0.21
C ILE A 167 -4.79 -40.67 -0.74
N ARG A 168 -5.72 -40.76 -1.70
CA ARG A 168 -6.04 -42.05 -2.34
C ARG A 168 -4.84 -42.64 -3.09
N SER A 169 -3.98 -41.81 -3.69
CA SER A 169 -2.76 -42.26 -4.34
C SER A 169 -1.76 -42.92 -3.39
N LEU A 170 -1.82 -42.56 -2.10
CA LEU A 170 -1.04 -43.19 -1.04
C LEU A 170 -1.64 -44.50 -0.52
N GLY A 171 -2.71 -45.01 -1.16
CA GLY A 171 -3.37 -46.26 -0.78
C GLY A 171 -4.39 -46.13 0.35
N LEU A 172 -4.73 -44.90 0.78
CA LEU A 172 -5.75 -44.66 1.79
C LEU A 172 -7.11 -44.43 1.13
N ASN A 173 -8.18 -45.10 1.62
CA ASN A 173 -9.54 -44.86 1.15
C ASN A 173 -10.20 -43.74 1.95
N ILE A 174 -10.66 -42.71 1.26
CA ILE A 174 -11.45 -41.61 1.83
C ILE A 174 -12.76 -41.53 1.06
N GLU A 175 -13.88 -41.62 1.78
CA GLU A 175 -15.23 -41.48 1.24
C GLU A 175 -15.91 -40.30 1.94
N LEU A 176 -16.58 -39.47 1.14
CA LEU A 176 -17.45 -38.41 1.63
C LEU A 176 -18.85 -39.02 1.83
N SER A 177 -19.30 -39.13 3.07
CA SER A 177 -20.67 -39.53 3.38
C SER A 177 -21.49 -38.31 3.77
N ASN A 178 -22.66 -38.16 3.15
CA ASN A 178 -23.67 -37.23 3.65
C ASN A 178 -24.23 -37.82 4.95
N LEU A 179 -23.96 -37.19 6.06
CA LEU A 179 -24.69 -37.44 7.29
C LEU A 179 -26.10 -36.88 7.11
N ASN A 180 -27.07 -37.75 6.80
CA ASN A 180 -28.48 -37.40 6.85
C ASN A 180 -28.94 -37.13 8.26
#